data_a692d8530c0959b178b3871fcdc4f171
#
_entry.id   a692d8530c0959b178b3871fcdc4f171
#
_cell.length_a   1.000
_cell.length_b   1.000
_cell.length_c   1.000
_cell.angle_alpha   90.00
_cell.angle_beta   90.00
_cell.angle_gamma   90.00
#
_symmetry.space_group_name_H-M   'P 1'
#
loop_
_entity.id
_entity.type
_entity.pdbx_description
1 polymer ?
#
loop_
_entity_poly.entity_id
_entity_poly.type
_entity_poly.pdbx_seq_one_letter_code
_entity_poly.pdbx_strand_id
1 'polypeptide(L)'
;MLEEGIFDIHCHIVPGVDDGAADIEETRKLLEMEYKQGVRNIILTPHFRFRMFETPLEKVQRQFHLAEEAAADISKNLHLYLGCEFHANMEMLPMLREKKVSTMAGSRYVLVEFSHNSEASYIRERLSAMLSGGYRPIVAHIERYEATRTDLDFVEELTEMGAYMQINADSIVGKDGFFTKRYCQKLMKNDLVHFVGSDCHDSSKRISRIGEAYSYVIKKMGTDYAKQLFIRNPQKIIDQKI
;
A
#
# COMPACT_ATOMS: atom_id res chain seq x y z
N MET A 1 -17.84 -16.58 -5.74
CA MET A 1 -17.36 -15.39 -5.01
C MET A 1 -16.44 -15.89 -3.92
N LEU A 2 -15.32 -15.23 -3.64
CA LEU A 2 -14.47 -15.57 -2.49
C LEU A 2 -15.27 -15.25 -1.23
N GLU A 3 -15.49 -16.21 -0.32
CA GLU A 3 -16.11 -15.97 0.99
C GLU A 3 -15.28 -15.00 1.81
N GLU A 4 -13.95 -15.03 1.66
CA GLU A 4 -13.00 -14.08 2.20
C GLU A 4 -12.64 -13.09 1.09
N GLY A 5 -13.05 -11.81 1.18
CA GLY A 5 -12.69 -10.78 0.22
C GLY A 5 -11.18 -10.53 0.21
N ILE A 6 -10.64 -10.07 -0.92
CA ILE A 6 -9.25 -9.62 -1.00
C ILE A 6 -9.09 -8.24 -0.37
N PHE A 7 -7.84 -7.90 -0.03
CA PHE A 7 -7.45 -6.59 0.49
C PHE A 7 -6.83 -5.73 -0.62
N ASP A 8 -7.04 -4.43 -0.51
CA ASP A 8 -6.14 -3.42 -1.04
C ASP A 8 -5.50 -2.66 0.13
N ILE A 9 -4.17 -2.63 0.18
CA ILE A 9 -3.44 -2.00 1.30
C ILE A 9 -2.78 -0.67 0.95
N HIS A 10 -2.92 -0.23 -0.30
CA HIS A 10 -2.29 1.00 -0.78
C HIS A 10 -3.15 1.64 -1.86
N CYS A 11 -3.83 2.73 -1.50
CA CYS A 11 -4.67 3.50 -2.42
C CYS A 11 -4.95 4.91 -1.89
N HIS A 12 -5.25 5.85 -2.81
CA HIS A 12 -5.45 7.27 -2.53
C HIS A 12 -6.92 7.67 -2.71
N ILE A 13 -7.79 7.02 -1.90
CA ILE A 13 -9.26 7.13 -2.02
C ILE A 13 -9.85 8.13 -1.01
N VAL A 14 -9.06 8.66 -0.04
CA VAL A 14 -9.54 9.67 0.91
C VAL A 14 -9.79 10.99 0.16
N PRO A 15 -11.01 11.57 0.18
CA PRO A 15 -11.34 12.69 -0.68
C PRO A 15 -10.62 13.99 -0.28
N GLY A 16 -9.97 14.66 -1.24
CA GLY A 16 -9.45 16.04 -1.11
C GLY A 16 -8.33 16.24 -0.09
N VAL A 17 -7.47 15.23 0.09
CA VAL A 17 -6.34 15.30 1.04
C VAL A 17 -4.96 15.23 0.39
N ASP A 18 -4.86 14.63 -0.80
CA ASP A 18 -3.63 14.50 -1.61
C ASP A 18 -3.96 14.58 -3.11
N ASP A 19 -3.16 13.96 -3.99
CA ASP A 19 -3.38 13.89 -5.43
C ASP A 19 -4.27 12.71 -5.88
N GLY A 20 -4.89 12.01 -4.94
CA GLY A 20 -5.86 10.96 -5.19
C GLY A 20 -7.27 11.49 -5.47
N ALA A 21 -8.29 10.86 -4.86
CA ALA A 21 -9.69 11.24 -5.05
C ALA A 21 -9.93 12.74 -4.75
N ALA A 22 -10.35 13.50 -5.76
CA ALA A 22 -10.54 14.95 -5.63
C ALA A 22 -11.70 15.32 -4.69
N ASP A 23 -12.73 14.48 -4.65
CA ASP A 23 -13.96 14.69 -3.89
C ASP A 23 -14.64 13.37 -3.54
N ILE A 24 -15.78 13.44 -2.84
CA ILE A 24 -16.52 12.26 -2.39
C ILE A 24 -17.14 11.46 -3.55
N GLU A 25 -17.45 12.11 -4.66
CA GLU A 25 -18.01 11.44 -5.84
C GLU A 25 -16.93 10.56 -6.51
N GLU A 26 -15.70 11.05 -6.56
CA GLU A 26 -14.57 10.25 -7.07
C GLU A 26 -14.22 9.10 -6.10
N THR A 27 -14.22 9.37 -4.78
CA THR A 27 -14.11 8.33 -3.74
C THR A 27 -15.14 7.22 -3.94
N ARG A 28 -16.42 7.56 -4.15
CA ARG A 28 -17.50 6.59 -4.37
C ARG A 28 -17.24 5.71 -5.58
N LYS A 29 -16.83 6.29 -6.71
CA LYS A 29 -16.48 5.53 -7.92
C LYS A 29 -15.34 4.55 -7.69
N LEU A 30 -14.28 5.00 -7.03
CA LEU A 30 -13.12 4.16 -6.70
C LEU A 30 -13.51 2.99 -5.79
N LEU A 31 -14.28 3.26 -4.72
CA LEU A 31 -14.78 2.22 -3.82
C LEU A 31 -15.67 1.19 -4.55
N GLU A 32 -16.53 1.63 -5.46
CA GLU A 32 -17.33 0.72 -6.29
C GLU A 32 -16.46 -0.13 -7.22
N MET A 33 -15.40 0.45 -7.80
CA MET A 33 -14.46 -0.29 -8.65
C MET A 33 -13.72 -1.37 -7.84
N GLU A 34 -13.24 -1.04 -6.65
CA GLU A 34 -12.63 -1.98 -5.71
C GLU A 34 -13.60 -3.12 -5.35
N TYR A 35 -14.82 -2.76 -4.94
CA TYR A 35 -15.84 -3.74 -4.55
C TYR A 35 -16.18 -4.71 -5.68
N LYS A 36 -16.34 -4.20 -6.92
CA LYS A 36 -16.61 -5.02 -8.12
C LYS A 36 -15.47 -5.99 -8.44
N GLN A 37 -14.25 -5.68 -8.05
CA GLN A 37 -13.07 -6.55 -8.21
C GLN A 37 -12.92 -7.60 -7.11
N GLY A 38 -13.81 -7.61 -6.12
CA GLY A 38 -13.78 -8.59 -5.03
C GLY A 38 -13.07 -8.11 -3.78
N VAL A 39 -12.65 -6.84 -3.73
CA VAL A 39 -12.09 -6.23 -2.53
C VAL A 39 -13.18 -6.07 -1.47
N ARG A 40 -12.84 -6.39 -0.23
CA ARG A 40 -13.74 -6.22 0.93
C ARG A 40 -13.08 -5.48 2.09
N ASN A 41 -11.76 -5.35 2.04
CA ASN A 41 -11.00 -4.63 3.05
C ASN A 41 -10.02 -3.70 2.34
N ILE A 42 -10.07 -2.41 2.66
CA ILE A 42 -9.22 -1.38 2.05
C ILE A 42 -8.52 -0.59 3.14
N ILE A 43 -7.21 -0.48 3.06
CA ILE A 43 -6.44 0.47 3.87
C ILE A 43 -6.16 1.69 3.00
N LEU A 44 -6.86 2.78 3.28
CA LEU A 44 -6.68 4.05 2.58
C LEU A 44 -5.41 4.72 3.08
N THR A 45 -4.48 4.99 2.17
CA THR A 45 -3.13 5.47 2.49
C THR A 45 -2.83 6.81 1.84
N PRO A 46 -3.53 7.88 2.22
CA PRO A 46 -3.21 9.18 1.66
C PRO A 46 -1.74 9.53 1.90
N HIS A 47 -1.15 10.26 0.96
CA HIS A 47 0.21 10.72 1.08
C HIS A 47 0.44 11.59 2.31
N PHE A 48 1.56 11.36 2.99
CA PHE A 48 2.22 12.36 3.80
C PHE A 48 3.64 12.59 3.27
N ARG A 49 3.85 13.73 2.63
CA ARG A 49 5.14 14.13 2.07
C ARG A 49 5.45 15.57 2.43
N PHE A 50 6.53 15.76 3.17
CA PHE A 50 6.98 17.06 3.63
C PHE A 50 7.09 18.07 2.46
N ARG A 51 6.55 19.27 2.65
CA ARG A 51 6.46 20.38 1.66
C ARG A 51 5.63 20.08 0.41
N MET A 52 4.87 18.97 0.39
CA MET A 52 4.02 18.65 -0.78
C MET A 52 2.62 18.23 -0.33
N PHE A 53 2.52 17.20 0.51
CA PHE A 53 1.27 16.69 1.05
C PHE A 53 1.38 16.64 2.58
N GLU A 54 0.98 17.73 3.26
CA GLU A 54 1.04 17.89 4.73
C GLU A 54 -0.35 18.14 5.29
N THR A 55 -1.35 17.45 4.75
CA THR A 55 -2.71 17.57 5.25
C THR A 55 -2.77 17.15 6.72
N PRO A 56 -3.26 18.04 7.63
CA PRO A 56 -3.35 17.73 9.06
C PRO A 56 -4.19 16.48 9.31
N LEU A 57 -3.75 15.64 10.27
CA LEU A 57 -4.38 14.35 10.56
C LEU A 57 -5.90 14.48 10.87
N GLU A 58 -6.30 15.54 11.58
CA GLU A 58 -7.72 15.80 11.88
C GLU A 58 -8.54 16.05 10.61
N LYS A 59 -7.96 16.66 9.58
CA LYS A 59 -8.63 16.81 8.27
C LYS A 59 -8.70 15.46 7.57
N VAL A 60 -7.61 14.69 7.56
CA VAL A 60 -7.59 13.36 6.96
C VAL A 60 -8.65 12.46 7.61
N GLN A 61 -8.76 12.47 8.94
CA GLN A 61 -9.75 11.67 9.68
C GLN A 61 -11.19 12.09 9.34
N ARG A 62 -11.47 13.39 9.25
CA ARG A 62 -12.82 13.86 8.83
C ARG A 62 -13.17 13.39 7.42
N GLN A 63 -12.23 13.46 6.49
CA GLN A 63 -12.44 13.01 5.11
C GLN A 63 -12.54 11.48 5.01
N PHE A 64 -11.81 10.76 5.85
CA PHE A 64 -11.92 9.31 5.96
C PHE A 64 -13.32 8.89 6.42
N HIS A 65 -13.94 9.58 7.39
CA HIS A 65 -15.32 9.29 7.80
C HIS A 65 -16.33 9.44 6.65
N LEU A 66 -16.15 10.43 5.77
CA LEU A 66 -17.01 10.53 4.58
C LEU A 66 -16.82 9.32 3.63
N ALA A 67 -15.59 8.81 3.52
CA ALA A 67 -15.34 7.60 2.74
C ALA A 67 -15.96 6.35 3.40
N GLU A 68 -15.96 6.25 4.74
CA GLU A 68 -16.64 5.17 5.48
C GLU A 68 -18.16 5.19 5.23
N GLU A 69 -18.79 6.36 5.26
CA GLU A 69 -20.21 6.52 4.93
C GLU A 69 -20.50 6.07 3.49
N ALA A 70 -19.67 6.50 2.53
CA ALA A 70 -19.82 6.08 1.13
C ALA A 70 -19.62 4.56 0.95
N ALA A 71 -18.68 3.95 1.67
CA ALA A 71 -18.49 2.50 1.64
C ALA A 71 -19.69 1.73 2.21
N ALA A 72 -20.28 2.23 3.30
CA ALA A 72 -21.47 1.63 3.92
C ALA A 72 -22.68 1.66 2.98
N ASP A 73 -22.84 2.72 2.17
CA ASP A 73 -23.86 2.80 1.13
C ASP A 73 -23.68 1.74 0.02
N ILE A 74 -22.42 1.41 -0.32
CA ILE A 74 -22.12 0.40 -1.33
C ILE A 74 -22.37 -1.00 -0.79
N SER A 75 -21.84 -1.32 0.39
CA SER A 75 -22.02 -2.63 1.03
C SER A 75 -21.59 -2.63 2.50
N LYS A 76 -22.38 -3.32 3.34
CA LYS A 76 -22.00 -3.61 4.73
C LYS A 76 -20.77 -4.51 4.88
N ASN A 77 -20.34 -5.17 3.79
CA ASN A 77 -19.17 -6.04 3.75
C ASN A 77 -17.93 -5.35 3.16
N LEU A 78 -17.97 -4.03 2.97
CA LEU A 78 -16.81 -3.24 2.57
C LEU A 78 -16.28 -2.50 3.81
N HIS A 79 -15.09 -2.88 4.24
CA HIS A 79 -14.46 -2.36 5.45
C HIS A 79 -13.29 -1.46 5.09
N LEU A 80 -13.29 -0.25 5.64
CA LEU A 80 -12.21 0.71 5.45
C LEU A 80 -11.36 0.82 6.71
N TYR A 81 -10.07 1.05 6.49
CA TYR A 81 -9.08 1.34 7.53
C TYR A 81 -8.24 2.52 7.09
N LEU A 82 -7.85 3.37 8.03
CA LEU A 82 -6.96 4.49 7.71
C LEU A 82 -5.51 4.05 7.86
N GLY A 83 -4.69 4.42 6.90
CA GLY A 83 -3.24 4.33 6.89
C GLY A 83 -2.64 5.66 6.46
N CYS A 84 -1.40 5.60 6.00
CA CYS A 84 -0.69 6.71 5.38
C CYS A 84 0.45 6.15 4.53
N GLU A 85 0.62 6.64 3.32
CA GLU A 85 1.87 6.47 2.58
C GLU A 85 2.83 7.60 2.99
N PHE A 86 3.79 7.23 3.82
CA PHE A 86 4.71 8.18 4.41
C PHE A 86 6.01 8.28 3.59
N HIS A 87 6.25 9.42 2.94
CA HIS A 87 7.51 9.66 2.26
C HIS A 87 8.66 9.81 3.26
N ALA A 88 9.66 8.92 3.15
CA ALA A 88 10.76 8.79 4.08
C ALA A 88 11.54 10.10 4.27
N ASN A 89 11.73 10.51 5.53
CA ASN A 89 12.52 11.65 5.93
C ASN A 89 13.07 11.49 7.35
N MET A 90 13.86 12.46 7.84
CA MET A 90 14.48 12.40 9.17
C MET A 90 13.46 12.55 10.31
N GLU A 91 12.33 13.25 10.08
CA GLU A 91 11.30 13.53 11.08
C GLU A 91 10.27 12.40 11.22
N MET A 92 10.40 11.33 10.41
CA MET A 92 9.43 10.23 10.35
C MET A 92 9.15 9.62 11.73
N LEU A 93 10.18 9.25 12.49
CA LEU A 93 9.99 8.63 13.82
C LEU A 93 9.37 9.58 14.85
N PRO A 94 9.83 10.84 15.00
CA PRO A 94 9.12 11.83 15.82
C PRO A 94 7.64 11.94 15.45
N MET A 95 7.31 12.09 14.18
CA MET A 95 5.93 12.26 13.72
C MET A 95 5.05 11.04 14.02
N LEU A 96 5.57 9.83 13.86
CA LEU A 96 4.86 8.60 14.21
C LEU A 96 4.62 8.49 15.73
N ARG A 97 5.63 8.81 16.56
CA ARG A 97 5.53 8.80 18.04
C ARG A 97 4.54 9.83 18.55
N GLU A 98 4.53 11.01 17.94
CA GLU A 98 3.60 12.11 18.27
C GLU A 98 2.21 11.91 17.66
N LYS A 99 1.98 10.80 16.96
CA LYS A 99 0.71 10.47 16.27
C LYS A 99 0.24 11.58 15.31
N LYS A 100 1.17 12.26 14.65
CA LYS A 100 0.88 13.29 13.63
C LYS A 100 0.46 12.68 12.29
N VAL A 101 0.79 11.41 12.07
CA VAL A 101 0.41 10.62 10.89
C VAL A 101 -0.13 9.28 11.33
N SER A 102 -1.01 8.69 10.51
CA SER A 102 -1.58 7.36 10.77
C SER A 102 -0.58 6.26 10.45
N THR A 103 -0.56 5.23 11.28
CA THR A 103 0.02 3.93 10.89
C THR A 103 -1.04 3.10 10.15
N MET A 104 -0.64 2.00 9.51
CA MET A 104 -1.55 1.12 8.78
C MET A 104 -2.58 0.49 9.73
N ALA A 105 -3.84 0.92 9.61
CA ALA A 105 -4.97 0.46 10.43
C ALA A 105 -4.75 0.60 11.96
N GLY A 106 -3.94 1.56 12.41
CA GLY A 106 -3.59 1.75 13.82
C GLY A 106 -2.66 0.66 14.40
N SER A 107 -1.99 -0.10 13.55
CA SER A 107 -1.03 -1.15 13.92
C SER A 107 0.40 -0.61 14.02
N ARG A 108 1.39 -1.49 14.19
CA ARG A 108 2.82 -1.12 14.09
C ARG A 108 3.33 -1.03 12.65
N TYR A 109 2.53 -1.44 11.66
CA TYR A 109 2.93 -1.35 10.26
C TYR A 109 2.87 0.10 9.75
N VAL A 110 3.86 0.48 8.95
CA VAL A 110 3.94 1.80 8.31
C VAL A 110 4.30 1.60 6.85
N LEU A 111 3.49 2.13 5.94
CA LEU A 111 3.79 2.13 4.51
C LEU A 111 4.74 3.30 4.22
N VAL A 112 5.91 3.00 3.66
CA VAL A 112 7.01 3.95 3.48
C VAL A 112 7.35 4.07 2.01
N GLU A 113 7.24 5.29 1.49
CA GLU A 113 7.70 5.65 0.15
C GLU A 113 9.09 6.26 0.20
N PHE A 114 9.91 5.99 -0.81
CA PHE A 114 11.18 6.66 -1.07
C PHE A 114 11.16 7.40 -2.41
N SER A 115 12.08 8.34 -2.60
CA SER A 115 12.28 8.92 -3.93
C SER A 115 12.87 7.87 -4.88
N HIS A 116 12.51 7.94 -6.15
CA HIS A 116 12.92 6.99 -7.19
C HIS A 116 14.44 6.70 -7.21
N ASN A 117 15.22 7.76 -7.03
CA ASN A 117 16.69 7.76 -7.04
C ASN A 117 17.31 7.75 -5.63
N SER A 118 16.57 7.31 -4.62
CA SER A 118 17.11 7.18 -3.26
C SER A 118 18.25 6.18 -3.23
N GLU A 119 19.37 6.58 -2.63
CA GLU A 119 20.53 5.72 -2.44
C GLU A 119 20.20 4.52 -1.54
N ALA A 120 20.77 3.36 -1.83
CA ALA A 120 20.59 2.13 -1.05
C ALA A 120 20.93 2.33 0.44
N SER A 121 21.98 3.09 0.73
CA SER A 121 22.38 3.45 2.09
C SER A 121 21.30 4.23 2.85
N TYR A 122 20.64 5.19 2.19
CA TYR A 122 19.56 5.96 2.77
C TYR A 122 18.34 5.10 3.06
N ILE A 123 17.94 4.25 2.11
CA ILE A 123 16.83 3.30 2.29
C ILE A 123 17.09 2.41 3.52
N ARG A 124 18.26 1.80 3.58
CA ARG A 124 18.69 0.95 4.70
C ARG A 124 18.64 1.69 6.04
N GLU A 125 19.20 2.90 6.08
CA GLU A 125 19.25 3.71 7.30
C GLU A 125 17.83 4.06 7.81
N ARG A 126 16.92 4.49 6.94
CA ARG A 126 15.55 4.84 7.33
C ARG A 126 14.78 3.62 7.83
N LEU A 127 14.88 2.48 7.13
CA LEU A 127 14.23 1.24 7.56
C LEU A 127 14.79 0.73 8.88
N SER A 128 16.12 0.75 9.07
CA SER A 128 16.78 0.39 10.33
C SER A 128 16.30 1.25 11.50
N ALA A 129 16.17 2.56 11.29
CA ALA A 129 15.66 3.48 12.30
C ALA A 129 14.21 3.14 12.69
N MET A 130 13.34 2.83 11.71
CA MET A 130 11.95 2.44 11.97
C MET A 130 11.85 1.12 12.75
N LEU A 131 12.60 0.11 12.34
CA LEU A 131 12.65 -1.19 13.02
C LEU A 131 13.13 -1.03 14.46
N SER A 132 14.19 -0.24 14.68
CA SER A 132 14.69 0.11 16.02
C SER A 132 13.67 0.89 16.85
N GLY A 133 12.81 1.66 16.18
CA GLY A 133 11.68 2.39 16.79
C GLY A 133 10.49 1.50 17.17
N GLY A 134 10.54 0.20 16.83
CA GLY A 134 9.46 -0.77 17.10
C GLY A 134 8.37 -0.82 16.04
N TYR A 135 8.56 -0.14 14.90
CA TYR A 135 7.65 -0.19 13.75
C TYR A 135 7.99 -1.34 12.81
N ARG A 136 7.04 -1.67 11.94
CA ARG A 136 7.17 -2.69 10.90
C ARG A 136 7.03 -2.01 9.53
N PRO A 137 8.14 -1.57 8.91
CA PRO A 137 8.06 -0.85 7.64
C PRO A 137 7.63 -1.77 6.50
N ILE A 138 6.67 -1.30 5.69
CA ILE A 138 6.29 -1.85 4.39
C ILE A 138 6.84 -0.86 3.35
N VAL A 139 7.77 -1.30 2.53
CA VAL A 139 8.31 -0.48 1.45
C VAL A 139 7.31 -0.46 0.31
N ALA A 140 6.75 0.72 0.03
CA ALA A 140 5.77 0.92 -1.04
C ALA A 140 6.43 0.71 -2.41
N HIS A 141 5.70 0.10 -3.35
CA HIS A 141 6.08 -0.10 -4.75
C HIS A 141 7.60 -0.28 -4.99
N ILE A 142 8.18 -1.30 -4.29
CA ILE A 142 9.63 -1.59 -4.29
C ILE A 142 10.22 -1.71 -5.71
N GLU A 143 9.40 -2.09 -6.68
CA GLU A 143 9.78 -2.24 -8.09
C GLU A 143 10.09 -0.93 -8.81
N ARG A 144 9.81 0.23 -8.18
CA ARG A 144 10.01 1.55 -8.77
C ARG A 144 11.38 2.18 -8.47
N TYR A 145 12.10 1.72 -7.43
CA TYR A 145 13.36 2.34 -7.03
C TYR A 145 14.54 1.85 -7.84
N GLU A 146 15.44 2.77 -8.22
CA GLU A 146 16.64 2.45 -8.97
C GLU A 146 17.56 1.50 -8.19
N ALA A 147 17.70 1.72 -6.89
CA ALA A 147 18.55 0.90 -6.02
C ALA A 147 18.12 -0.58 -5.94
N THR A 148 16.82 -0.87 -6.14
CA THR A 148 16.28 -2.24 -6.04
C THR A 148 16.10 -2.93 -7.37
N ARG A 149 15.83 -2.18 -8.46
CA ARG A 149 15.55 -2.75 -9.80
C ARG A 149 16.69 -3.54 -10.41
N THR A 150 17.92 -3.26 -10.00
CA THR A 150 19.14 -3.89 -10.52
C THR A 150 19.79 -4.83 -9.51
N ASP A 151 19.34 -4.84 -8.25
CA ASP A 151 19.98 -5.52 -7.15
C ASP A 151 18.93 -6.28 -6.31
N LEU A 152 18.79 -7.59 -6.56
CA LEU A 152 17.91 -8.44 -5.76
C LEU A 152 18.49 -8.76 -4.39
N ASP A 153 19.80 -8.85 -4.28
CA ASP A 153 20.48 -9.17 -3.02
C ASP A 153 20.21 -8.04 -2.02
N PHE A 154 20.11 -6.78 -2.53
CA PHE A 154 19.69 -5.67 -1.69
C PHE A 154 18.24 -5.79 -1.20
N VAL A 155 17.31 -6.25 -2.05
CA VAL A 155 15.91 -6.48 -1.63
C VAL A 155 15.84 -7.61 -0.59
N GLU A 156 16.62 -8.66 -0.77
CA GLU A 156 16.74 -9.77 0.20
C GLU A 156 17.30 -9.26 1.54
N GLU A 157 18.38 -8.47 1.52
CA GLU A 157 18.92 -7.79 2.70
C GLU A 157 17.85 -7.00 3.47
N LEU A 158 17.06 -6.17 2.76
CA LEU A 158 15.99 -5.40 3.39
C LEU A 158 14.92 -6.29 4.05
N THR A 159 14.61 -7.42 3.41
CA THR A 159 13.68 -8.41 3.95
C THR A 159 14.25 -9.11 5.19
N GLU A 160 15.51 -9.49 5.17
CA GLU A 160 16.21 -10.10 6.31
C GLU A 160 16.32 -9.13 7.49
N MET A 161 16.44 -7.82 7.24
CA MET A 161 16.38 -6.80 8.29
C MET A 161 15.02 -6.73 8.99
N GLY A 162 13.96 -7.29 8.37
CA GLY A 162 12.59 -7.30 8.89
C GLY A 162 11.65 -6.29 8.23
N ALA A 163 12.04 -5.68 7.12
CA ALA A 163 11.15 -4.87 6.31
C ALA A 163 10.29 -5.75 5.38
N TYR A 164 9.11 -5.26 5.04
CA TYR A 164 8.18 -5.92 4.12
C TYR A 164 8.16 -5.20 2.78
N MET A 165 8.02 -5.96 1.69
CA MET A 165 8.00 -5.41 0.33
C MET A 165 6.59 -5.43 -0.22
N GLN A 166 6.11 -4.29 -0.73
CA GLN A 166 4.87 -4.16 -1.46
C GLN A 166 5.17 -3.83 -2.93
N ILE A 167 4.45 -4.46 -3.84
CA ILE A 167 4.46 -4.17 -5.27
C ILE A 167 3.08 -3.75 -5.75
N ASN A 168 3.01 -2.95 -6.83
CA ASN A 168 1.75 -2.46 -7.36
C ASN A 168 1.06 -3.47 -8.28
N ALA A 169 -0.28 -3.47 -8.23
CA ALA A 169 -1.13 -4.30 -9.09
C ALA A 169 -0.88 -4.01 -10.58
N ASP A 170 -0.74 -2.74 -10.96
CA ASP A 170 -0.45 -2.31 -12.34
C ASP A 170 0.89 -2.88 -12.85
N SER A 171 1.91 -2.91 -12.01
CA SER A 171 3.21 -3.52 -12.31
C SER A 171 3.08 -5.02 -12.55
N ILE A 172 2.29 -5.74 -11.75
CA ILE A 172 2.05 -7.18 -11.89
C ILE A 172 1.38 -7.51 -13.22
N VAL A 173 0.33 -6.76 -13.60
CA VAL A 173 -0.41 -7.00 -14.84
C VAL A 173 0.30 -6.45 -16.07
N GLY A 174 1.28 -5.55 -15.90
CA GLY A 174 2.18 -5.04 -16.95
C GLY A 174 1.76 -3.71 -17.54
N LYS A 175 0.96 -2.92 -16.83
CA LYS A 175 0.61 -1.54 -17.22
C LYS A 175 1.82 -0.61 -17.12
N ASP A 176 2.72 -0.85 -16.18
CA ASP A 176 3.98 -0.13 -16.00
C ASP A 176 5.11 -0.65 -16.92
N GLY A 177 4.75 -1.48 -17.90
CA GLY A 177 5.65 -1.96 -18.94
C GLY A 177 6.21 -3.36 -18.68
N PHE A 178 6.79 -3.92 -19.77
CA PHE A 178 7.25 -5.30 -19.81
C PHE A 178 8.39 -5.59 -18.81
N PHE A 179 9.34 -4.69 -18.68
CA PHE A 179 10.49 -4.90 -17.80
C PHE A 179 10.09 -4.87 -16.33
N THR A 180 9.22 -3.94 -15.93
CA THR A 180 8.67 -3.85 -14.57
C THR A 180 7.89 -5.11 -14.22
N LYS A 181 7.01 -5.57 -15.12
CA LYS A 181 6.29 -6.85 -14.94
C LYS A 181 7.23 -8.03 -14.73
N ARG A 182 8.28 -8.12 -15.54
CA ARG A 182 9.28 -9.20 -15.43
C ARG A 182 10.03 -9.13 -14.11
N TYR A 183 10.32 -7.93 -13.64
CA TYR A 183 10.96 -7.72 -12.35
C TYR A 183 10.03 -8.13 -11.18
N CYS A 184 8.76 -7.73 -11.19
CA CYS A 184 7.78 -8.21 -10.21
C CYS A 184 7.68 -9.74 -10.19
N GLN A 185 7.69 -10.39 -11.36
CA GLN A 185 7.72 -11.85 -11.43
C GLN A 185 8.98 -12.45 -10.79
N LYS A 186 10.14 -11.78 -10.94
CA LYS A 186 11.38 -12.22 -10.34
C LYS A 186 11.33 -12.07 -8.82
N LEU A 187 10.83 -10.94 -8.31
CA LEU A 187 10.60 -10.73 -6.86
C LEU A 187 9.67 -11.79 -6.28
N MET A 188 8.52 -12.06 -6.91
CA MET A 188 7.58 -13.09 -6.45
C MET A 188 8.18 -14.50 -6.45
N LYS A 189 8.98 -14.86 -7.47
CA LYS A 189 9.64 -16.17 -7.55
C LYS A 189 10.70 -16.41 -6.49
N ASN A 190 11.31 -15.35 -5.97
CA ASN A 190 12.28 -15.39 -4.88
C ASN A 190 11.62 -15.14 -3.51
N ASP A 191 10.29 -15.12 -3.44
CA ASP A 191 9.52 -14.95 -2.19
C ASP A 191 9.79 -13.61 -1.49
N LEU A 192 10.19 -12.58 -2.26
CA LEU A 192 10.54 -11.25 -1.76
C LEU A 192 9.36 -10.27 -1.73
N VAL A 193 8.14 -10.73 -2.07
CA VAL A 193 6.92 -9.91 -2.04
C VAL A 193 6.06 -10.32 -0.86
N HIS A 194 5.62 -9.35 -0.08
CA HIS A 194 4.78 -9.58 1.09
C HIS A 194 3.36 -9.06 0.90
N PHE A 195 3.20 -7.98 0.14
CA PHE A 195 1.92 -7.28 -0.06
C PHE A 195 1.75 -6.81 -1.50
N VAL A 196 0.48 -6.65 -1.88
CA VAL A 196 0.11 -5.99 -3.14
C VAL A 196 -0.85 -4.84 -2.81
N GLY A 197 -0.69 -3.71 -3.49
CA GLY A 197 -1.60 -2.56 -3.42
C GLY A 197 -1.96 -2.09 -4.81
N SER A 198 -3.09 -1.41 -4.97
CA SER A 198 -3.48 -0.83 -6.26
C SER A 198 -2.69 0.42 -6.60
N ASP A 199 -2.40 1.24 -5.60
CA ASP A 199 -1.86 2.60 -5.75
C ASP A 199 -2.80 3.45 -6.65
N CYS A 200 -4.12 3.19 -6.58
CA CYS A 200 -5.09 3.90 -7.39
C CYS A 200 -5.34 5.32 -6.85
N HIS A 201 -5.54 6.27 -7.78
CA HIS A 201 -5.74 7.69 -7.47
C HIS A 201 -7.00 8.26 -8.09
N ASP A 202 -7.41 7.75 -9.25
CA ASP A 202 -8.60 8.23 -9.96
C ASP A 202 -9.30 7.10 -10.73
N SER A 203 -10.54 7.33 -11.11
CA SER A 203 -11.37 6.34 -11.82
C SER A 203 -11.13 6.26 -13.33
N SER A 204 -10.13 6.97 -13.86
CA SER A 204 -9.91 7.10 -15.31
C SER A 204 -8.52 6.66 -15.78
N LYS A 205 -7.45 7.10 -15.12
CA LYS A 205 -6.06 6.87 -15.52
C LYS A 205 -5.31 5.95 -14.56
N ARG A 206 -5.28 6.33 -13.28
CA ARG A 206 -4.64 5.54 -12.20
C ARG A 206 -5.69 4.71 -11.47
N ILE A 207 -6.38 3.86 -12.23
CA ILE A 207 -7.47 3.00 -11.72
C ILE A 207 -6.92 1.80 -10.95
N SER A 208 -7.72 1.25 -10.04
CA SER A 208 -7.37 -0.03 -9.41
C SER A 208 -7.48 -1.21 -10.38
N ARG A 209 -6.48 -2.11 -10.33
CA ARG A 209 -6.48 -3.42 -11.00
C ARG A 209 -6.15 -4.55 -10.04
N ILE A 210 -6.51 -4.38 -8.78
CA ILE A 210 -6.18 -5.33 -7.72
C ILE A 210 -6.74 -6.73 -7.99
N GLY A 211 -7.97 -6.84 -8.51
CA GLY A 211 -8.60 -8.11 -8.88
C GLY A 211 -7.95 -8.78 -10.10
N GLU A 212 -7.49 -7.98 -11.09
CA GLU A 212 -6.71 -8.50 -12.21
C GLU A 212 -5.38 -9.07 -11.74
N ALA A 213 -4.69 -8.35 -10.83
CA ALA A 213 -3.43 -8.79 -10.26
C ALA A 213 -3.61 -10.07 -9.42
N TYR A 214 -4.65 -10.15 -8.60
CA TYR A 214 -4.99 -11.38 -7.86
C TYR A 214 -5.18 -12.58 -8.79
N SER A 215 -5.98 -12.41 -9.83
CA SER A 215 -6.23 -13.46 -10.84
C SER A 215 -4.95 -13.86 -11.58
N TYR A 216 -4.09 -12.89 -11.88
CA TYR A 216 -2.79 -13.13 -12.51
C TYR A 216 -1.87 -13.94 -11.59
N VAL A 217 -1.77 -13.58 -10.31
CA VAL A 217 -0.94 -14.29 -9.34
C VAL A 217 -1.43 -15.72 -9.13
N ILE A 218 -2.75 -15.95 -9.03
CA ILE A 218 -3.32 -17.31 -9.00
C ILE A 218 -2.83 -18.15 -10.20
N LYS A 219 -2.94 -17.60 -11.41
CA LYS A 219 -2.55 -18.28 -12.63
C LYS A 219 -1.05 -18.59 -12.71
N LYS A 220 -0.19 -17.75 -12.16
CA LYS A 220 1.27 -17.84 -12.31
C LYS A 220 1.98 -18.49 -11.13
N MET A 221 1.47 -18.28 -9.91
CA MET A 221 2.13 -18.68 -8.67
C MET A 221 1.26 -19.64 -7.84
N GLY A 222 -0.01 -19.82 -8.20
CA GLY A 222 -0.96 -20.66 -7.47
C GLY A 222 -1.82 -19.91 -6.47
N THR A 223 -2.93 -20.55 -6.10
CA THR A 223 -3.97 -19.95 -5.25
C THR A 223 -3.46 -19.66 -3.84
N ASP A 224 -2.61 -20.52 -3.28
CA ASP A 224 -2.11 -20.38 -1.91
C ASP A 224 -1.20 -19.16 -1.77
N TYR A 225 -0.29 -18.96 -2.72
CA TYR A 225 0.57 -17.78 -2.78
C TYR A 225 -0.24 -16.49 -2.98
N ALA A 226 -1.24 -16.51 -3.88
CA ALA A 226 -2.13 -15.37 -4.05
C ALA A 226 -2.88 -15.01 -2.75
N LYS A 227 -3.45 -16.01 -2.05
CA LYS A 227 -4.08 -15.80 -0.75
C LYS A 227 -3.11 -15.26 0.30
N GLN A 228 -1.85 -15.67 0.24
CA GLN A 228 -0.82 -15.14 1.14
C GLN A 228 -0.64 -13.64 0.97
N LEU A 229 -0.51 -13.16 -0.27
CA LEU A 229 -0.23 -11.74 -0.56
C LEU A 229 -1.45 -10.83 -0.40
N PHE A 230 -2.64 -11.30 -0.80
CA PHE A 230 -3.84 -10.47 -0.90
C PHE A 230 -4.82 -10.65 0.26
N ILE A 231 -4.62 -11.65 1.13
CA ILE A 231 -5.54 -11.93 2.24
C ILE A 231 -4.78 -12.11 3.55
N ARG A 232 -3.93 -13.16 3.67
CA ARG A 232 -3.37 -13.56 4.96
C ARG A 232 -2.35 -12.56 5.52
N ASN A 233 -1.47 -12.02 4.68
CA ASN A 233 -0.52 -11.00 5.13
C ASN A 233 -1.21 -9.67 5.47
N PRO A 234 -2.11 -9.12 4.61
CA PRO A 234 -2.91 -7.94 4.95
C PRO A 234 -3.73 -8.10 6.24
N GLN A 235 -4.32 -9.27 6.47
CA GLN A 235 -5.08 -9.55 7.69
C GLN A 235 -4.22 -9.34 8.96
N LYS A 236 -2.94 -9.71 8.94
CA LYS A 236 -2.02 -9.48 10.07
C LYS A 236 -1.85 -8.00 10.44
N ILE A 237 -2.01 -7.09 9.46
CA ILE A 237 -1.95 -5.64 9.72
C ILE A 237 -3.12 -5.23 10.63
N ILE A 238 -4.32 -5.74 10.32
CA ILE A 238 -5.55 -5.40 11.04
C ILE A 238 -5.58 -6.06 12.42
N ASP A 239 -5.10 -7.30 12.53
CA ASP A 239 -5.10 -8.08 13.77
C ASP A 239 -4.14 -7.52 14.83
N GLN A 240 -3.17 -6.68 14.44
CA GLN A 240 -2.13 -6.12 15.32
C GLN A 240 -2.40 -4.68 15.73
N LYS A 241 -3.66 -4.27 15.85
CA LYS A 241 -4.02 -2.95 16.40
C LYS A 241 -3.39 -2.76 17.79
N ILE A 242 -2.81 -1.57 17.99
CA ILE A 242 -2.15 -1.16 19.25
C ILE A 242 -3.17 -0.42 20.12
#